data_fa7a72bf16c30172084d627f0d7f1195
#
_entry.id   fa7a72bf16c30172084d627f0d7f1195
#
_cell.length_a   1.000
_cell.length_b   1.000
_cell.length_c   1.000
_cell.angle_alpha   90.00
_cell.angle_beta   90.00
_cell.angle_gamma   90.00
#
_symmetry.space_group_name_H-M   'P 1'
#
loop_
_entity.id
_entity.type
_entity.pdbx_description
1 polymer ?
#
loop_
_entity_poly.entity_id
_entity_poly.type
_entity_poly.pdbx_seq_one_letter_code
_entity_poly.pdbx_strand_id
1 'polypeptide(L)'
;RSVSREEAVASSRDIILFSLLLAAKGIKGAVSDSPHVLITGQTGKGKSFLAKLLWIYTSFFKGQMLYWDPKSEFAEWFDRVTESKEMQEKYPLFINHLKTFKYVTLNYEDSTNYGCLDPIVFLDGIEANEMLKSVFDEIKSFENYHHIETAIYQAISDTVEERENGKKVGSLNVIEKLQNNEDEHVKNAGDLLFEKTQNNILKLVFSDGTNPALNIQEKATILQVKGLDMPKADDDTSSYSTSEKNGITLMLLIGKFLEKFGSRRDVQTTIFIDEGWAFSASRQGKKVGKRIKRTGRSENNSLVFITQSVKDKADDDGGNFGCHFAFDEKDEREDILKSLGLEYSKESPENMEMLKDLKKGQCIFSDFYGRVGKMVVHCPFEEMTEAFRTQEDSAS
;
A
#
# COMPACT_ATOMS: atom_id res chain seq x y z
N ARG A 1 -30.16 4.02 -22.98
CA ARG A 1 -28.96 4.23 -23.81
C ARG A 1 -27.77 4.46 -22.90
N SER A 2 -26.74 3.65 -22.98
CA SER A 2 -25.50 3.87 -22.25
C SER A 2 -24.77 5.06 -22.88
N VAL A 3 -24.58 6.14 -22.13
CA VAL A 3 -23.78 7.30 -22.56
C VAL A 3 -22.31 6.83 -22.69
N SER A 4 -21.66 7.13 -23.81
CA SER A 4 -20.23 6.86 -23.98
C SER A 4 -19.40 7.75 -23.07
N ARG A 5 -18.15 7.37 -22.81
CA ARG A 5 -17.23 8.21 -22.02
C ARG A 5 -17.02 9.58 -22.68
N GLU A 6 -16.94 9.61 -24.00
CA GLU A 6 -16.77 10.83 -24.77
C GLU A 6 -17.99 11.76 -24.64
N GLU A 7 -19.20 11.20 -24.71
CA GLU A 7 -20.43 11.97 -24.44
C GLU A 7 -20.49 12.48 -23.01
N ALA A 8 -20.05 11.69 -22.01
CA ALA A 8 -20.04 12.12 -20.61
C ALA A 8 -19.03 13.25 -20.40
N VAL A 9 -17.84 13.18 -21.03
CA VAL A 9 -16.83 14.26 -20.97
C VAL A 9 -17.35 15.51 -21.68
N ALA A 10 -17.92 15.38 -22.89
CA ALA A 10 -18.47 16.49 -23.66
C ALA A 10 -19.64 17.20 -22.95
N SER A 11 -20.40 16.47 -22.11
CA SER A 11 -21.51 17.03 -21.32
C SER A 11 -21.09 17.59 -19.97
N SER A 12 -19.81 17.48 -19.56
CA SER A 12 -19.31 18.00 -18.30
C SER A 12 -19.29 19.52 -18.33
N ARG A 13 -19.83 20.14 -17.26
CA ARG A 13 -19.97 21.61 -17.17
C ARG A 13 -18.77 22.28 -16.51
N ASP A 14 -18.12 21.56 -15.57
CA ASP A 14 -17.09 22.11 -14.72
C ASP A 14 -15.81 21.26 -14.76
N ILE A 15 -14.66 21.93 -14.70
CA ILE A 15 -13.35 21.28 -14.57
C ILE A 15 -12.98 21.26 -13.10
N ILE A 16 -12.66 20.07 -12.57
CA ILE A 16 -12.15 19.91 -11.21
C ILE A 16 -10.63 20.00 -11.25
N LEU A 17 -10.09 21.05 -10.65
CA LEU A 17 -8.64 21.17 -10.41
C LEU A 17 -8.31 20.46 -9.10
N PHE A 18 -7.55 19.40 -9.19
CA PHE A 18 -7.17 18.58 -8.05
C PHE A 18 -5.65 18.43 -7.96
N SER A 19 -5.12 18.54 -6.74
CA SER A 19 -3.71 18.25 -6.45
C SER A 19 -3.62 17.56 -5.09
N LEU A 20 -2.93 16.42 -5.05
CA LEU A 20 -2.66 15.67 -3.81
C LEU A 20 -1.93 16.50 -2.74
N LEU A 21 -1.19 17.52 -3.18
CA LEU A 21 -0.33 18.32 -2.32
C LEU A 21 -1.04 19.51 -1.67
N LEU A 22 -2.26 19.83 -2.09
CA LEU A 22 -2.97 21.00 -1.61
C LEU A 22 -3.49 20.84 -0.17
N ALA A 23 -4.05 19.71 0.17
CA ALA A 23 -4.65 19.48 1.48
C ALA A 23 -3.63 19.62 2.64
N ALA A 24 -2.37 19.23 2.42
CA ALA A 24 -1.29 19.38 3.40
C ALA A 24 -0.97 20.83 3.79
N LYS A 25 -1.45 21.82 3.02
CA LYS A 25 -1.12 23.24 3.22
C LYS A 25 -2.12 24.02 4.07
N GLY A 26 -3.11 23.36 4.67
CA GLY A 26 -4.08 24.03 5.54
C GLY A 26 -4.91 25.08 4.81
N ILE A 27 -5.67 24.69 3.79
CA ILE A 27 -6.43 25.61 2.93
C ILE A 27 -7.62 26.19 3.70
N LYS A 28 -7.79 27.51 3.63
CA LYS A 28 -8.89 28.21 4.27
C LYS A 28 -10.24 27.71 3.72
N GLY A 29 -11.14 27.30 4.62
CA GLY A 29 -12.47 26.81 4.28
C GLY A 29 -12.55 25.31 4.05
N ALA A 30 -11.44 24.56 4.13
CA ALA A 30 -11.48 23.11 4.11
C ALA A 30 -12.17 22.55 5.37
N VAL A 31 -13.03 21.56 5.19
CA VAL A 31 -13.66 20.82 6.30
C VAL A 31 -12.79 19.67 6.78
N SER A 32 -11.81 19.28 5.96
CA SER A 32 -10.77 18.32 6.32
C SER A 32 -9.40 18.91 6.03
N ASP A 33 -8.46 18.70 6.93
CA ASP A 33 -7.06 19.07 6.78
C ASP A 33 -6.16 17.84 6.49
N SER A 34 -6.79 16.69 6.27
CA SER A 34 -6.09 15.47 5.91
C SER A 34 -5.59 15.52 4.46
N PRO A 35 -4.29 15.27 4.25
CA PRO A 35 -3.71 15.20 2.90
C PRO A 35 -3.95 13.85 2.22
N HIS A 36 -4.68 12.93 2.86
CA HIS A 36 -4.87 11.58 2.36
C HIS A 36 -6.05 11.49 1.40
N VAL A 37 -5.90 10.61 0.42
CA VAL A 37 -6.89 10.34 -0.62
C VAL A 37 -7.28 8.87 -0.58
N LEU A 38 -8.57 8.60 -0.62
CA LEU A 38 -9.14 7.27 -0.73
C LEU A 38 -9.67 7.05 -2.17
N ILE A 39 -9.35 5.90 -2.76
CA ILE A 39 -9.88 5.46 -4.05
C ILE A 39 -10.50 4.09 -3.84
N THR A 40 -11.83 4.00 -3.97
CA THR A 40 -12.57 2.74 -3.77
C THR A 40 -13.41 2.34 -4.97
N GLY A 41 -13.81 1.07 -5.05
CA GLY A 41 -14.75 0.54 -6.01
C GLY A 41 -14.30 -0.76 -6.67
N GLN A 42 -15.20 -1.38 -7.41
CA GLN A 42 -15.00 -2.67 -8.07
C GLN A 42 -13.87 -2.64 -9.11
N THR A 43 -13.24 -3.80 -9.31
CA THR A 43 -12.26 -4.00 -10.39
C THR A 43 -12.88 -3.66 -11.78
N GLY A 44 -12.07 -3.04 -12.65
CA GLY A 44 -12.49 -2.65 -14.00
C GLY A 44 -13.30 -1.34 -14.10
N LYS A 45 -13.60 -0.66 -12.97
CA LYS A 45 -14.37 0.60 -12.97
C LYS A 45 -13.54 1.86 -13.25
N GLY A 46 -12.20 1.79 -13.17
CA GLY A 46 -11.30 2.91 -13.48
C GLY A 46 -10.36 3.35 -12.36
N LYS A 47 -10.32 2.64 -11.22
CA LYS A 47 -9.40 2.95 -10.10
C LYS A 47 -7.95 3.03 -10.53
N SER A 48 -7.43 1.97 -11.18
CA SER A 48 -6.03 1.89 -11.60
C SER A 48 -5.67 2.95 -12.65
N PHE A 49 -6.63 3.33 -13.50
CA PHE A 49 -6.45 4.46 -14.43
C PHE A 49 -6.25 5.77 -13.65
N LEU A 50 -7.12 6.06 -12.70
CA LEU A 50 -7.01 7.26 -11.85
C LEU A 50 -5.71 7.26 -11.04
N ALA A 51 -5.35 6.12 -10.47
CA ALA A 51 -4.12 5.98 -9.69
C ALA A 51 -2.87 6.29 -10.54
N LYS A 52 -2.78 5.72 -11.74
CA LYS A 52 -1.68 5.99 -12.69
C LYS A 52 -1.66 7.45 -13.12
N LEU A 53 -2.82 8.04 -13.38
CA LEU A 53 -2.95 9.46 -13.73
C LEU A 53 -2.43 10.36 -12.60
N LEU A 54 -2.87 10.12 -11.37
CA LEU A 54 -2.40 10.87 -10.20
C LEU A 54 -0.90 10.66 -9.94
N TRP A 55 -0.39 9.43 -10.13
CA TRP A 55 1.03 9.12 -10.03
C TRP A 55 1.87 9.97 -11.00
N ILE A 56 1.51 9.95 -12.30
CA ILE A 56 2.24 10.72 -13.31
C ILE A 56 2.16 12.22 -13.04
N TYR A 57 0.97 12.76 -12.76
CA TYR A 57 0.85 14.18 -12.43
C TYR A 57 1.69 14.57 -11.20
N THR A 58 1.69 13.74 -10.17
CA THR A 58 2.48 14.01 -8.97
C THR A 58 3.98 13.96 -9.23
N SER A 59 4.42 13.11 -10.16
CA SER A 59 5.83 12.96 -10.51
C SER A 59 6.48 14.21 -11.15
N PHE A 60 5.68 15.13 -11.68
CA PHE A 60 6.18 16.40 -12.20
C PHE A 60 6.52 17.42 -11.10
N PHE A 61 6.00 17.23 -9.87
CA PHE A 61 6.28 18.13 -8.77
C PHE A 61 7.57 17.75 -8.01
N LYS A 62 8.02 18.68 -7.17
CA LYS A 62 9.11 18.39 -6.21
C LYS A 62 8.56 17.49 -5.10
N GLY A 63 9.39 16.58 -4.63
CA GLY A 63 9.03 15.65 -3.57
C GLY A 63 9.49 14.24 -3.90
N GLN A 64 9.23 13.33 -2.96
CA GLN A 64 9.53 11.92 -3.09
C GLN A 64 8.24 11.12 -3.18
N MET A 65 8.23 10.08 -3.99
CA MET A 65 7.04 9.27 -4.25
C MET A 65 7.39 7.80 -4.18
N LEU A 66 6.48 7.03 -3.61
CA LEU A 66 6.56 5.58 -3.59
C LEU A 66 5.21 4.98 -3.97
N TYR A 67 5.20 4.04 -4.91
CA TYR A 67 4.04 3.23 -5.26
C TYR A 67 4.29 1.80 -4.77
N TRP A 68 3.44 1.32 -3.88
CA TRP A 68 3.40 -0.08 -3.48
C TRP A 68 2.50 -0.85 -4.44
N ASP A 69 3.10 -1.78 -5.18
CA ASP A 69 2.45 -2.60 -6.23
C ASP A 69 2.57 -4.10 -5.91
N PRO A 70 1.70 -4.64 -5.03
CA PRO A 70 1.79 -6.04 -4.60
C PRO A 70 1.53 -7.04 -5.72
N LYS A 71 0.81 -6.64 -6.77
CA LYS A 71 0.44 -7.51 -7.90
C LYS A 71 1.35 -7.38 -9.11
N SER A 72 2.32 -6.46 -9.08
CA SER A 72 3.20 -6.14 -10.22
C SER A 72 2.48 -5.65 -11.48
N GLU A 73 1.23 -5.21 -11.37
CA GLU A 73 0.42 -4.70 -12.49
C GLU A 73 0.97 -3.39 -13.07
N PHE A 74 1.61 -2.60 -12.22
CA PHE A 74 2.22 -1.33 -12.63
C PHE A 74 3.48 -1.57 -13.46
N ALA A 75 4.29 -2.55 -13.08
CA ALA A 75 5.51 -2.92 -13.80
C ALA A 75 5.18 -3.46 -15.20
N GLU A 76 4.22 -4.39 -15.31
CA GLU A 76 3.79 -4.92 -16.61
C GLU A 76 3.29 -3.82 -17.55
N TRP A 77 2.49 -2.89 -17.02
CA TRP A 77 2.04 -1.73 -17.78
C TRP A 77 3.21 -0.86 -18.25
N PHE A 78 4.15 -0.58 -17.36
CA PHE A 78 5.30 0.28 -17.63
C PHE A 78 6.20 -0.31 -18.71
N ASP A 79 6.56 -1.59 -18.61
CA ASP A 79 7.41 -2.27 -19.59
C ASP A 79 6.76 -2.26 -20.97
N ARG A 80 5.47 -2.61 -21.05
CA ARG A 80 4.71 -2.56 -22.30
C ARG A 80 4.76 -1.19 -22.95
N VAL A 81 4.60 -0.12 -22.18
CA VAL A 81 4.55 1.26 -22.72
C VAL A 81 5.94 1.75 -23.10
N THR A 82 6.94 1.50 -22.27
CA THR A 82 8.31 2.02 -22.48
C THR A 82 9.08 1.23 -23.53
N GLU A 83 8.72 -0.03 -23.79
CA GLU A 83 9.32 -0.87 -24.82
C GLU A 83 8.62 -0.75 -26.17
N SER A 84 7.43 -0.15 -26.22
CA SER A 84 6.70 0.09 -27.47
C SER A 84 7.47 1.08 -28.36
N LYS A 85 7.89 0.59 -29.57
CA LYS A 85 8.55 1.43 -30.56
C LYS A 85 7.66 2.59 -31.02
N GLU A 86 6.37 2.31 -31.22
CA GLU A 86 5.38 3.32 -31.60
C GLU A 86 5.30 4.44 -30.56
N MET A 87 5.20 4.10 -29.28
CA MET A 87 5.16 5.07 -28.20
C MET A 87 6.47 5.86 -28.08
N GLN A 88 7.63 5.20 -28.29
CA GLN A 88 8.95 5.88 -28.28
C GLN A 88 9.08 6.88 -29.40
N GLU A 89 8.61 6.56 -30.61
CA GLU A 89 8.66 7.44 -31.77
C GLU A 89 7.65 8.59 -31.66
N LYS A 90 6.42 8.30 -31.24
CA LYS A 90 5.33 9.28 -31.16
C LYS A 90 5.45 10.22 -29.97
N TYR A 91 5.89 9.71 -28.79
CA TYR A 91 5.92 10.45 -27.53
C TYR A 91 7.25 10.34 -26.78
N PRO A 92 8.39 10.72 -27.41
CA PRO A 92 9.70 10.48 -26.81
C PRO A 92 9.91 11.18 -25.46
N LEU A 93 9.38 12.38 -25.25
CA LEU A 93 9.51 13.09 -23.97
C LEU A 93 8.76 12.41 -22.85
N PHE A 94 7.56 11.89 -23.12
CA PHE A 94 6.78 11.15 -22.15
C PHE A 94 7.46 9.83 -21.76
N ILE A 95 7.92 9.06 -22.75
CA ILE A 95 8.65 7.81 -22.50
C ILE A 95 9.94 8.06 -21.71
N ASN A 96 10.72 9.11 -22.05
CA ASN A 96 11.90 9.48 -21.28
C ASN A 96 11.55 9.85 -19.83
N HIS A 97 10.43 10.51 -19.60
CA HIS A 97 9.95 10.79 -18.25
C HIS A 97 9.61 9.50 -17.49
N LEU A 98 8.87 8.58 -18.12
CA LEU A 98 8.55 7.29 -17.49
C LEU A 98 9.82 6.51 -17.12
N LYS A 99 10.84 6.51 -17.96
CA LYS A 99 12.14 5.85 -17.69
C LYS A 99 12.95 6.46 -16.54
N THR A 100 12.52 7.59 -15.98
CA THR A 100 13.10 8.14 -14.74
C THR A 100 12.59 7.44 -13.48
N PHE A 101 11.52 6.67 -13.57
CA PHE A 101 11.00 5.93 -12.43
C PHE A 101 11.89 4.75 -12.10
N LYS A 102 12.12 4.53 -10.81
CA LYS A 102 12.90 3.39 -10.32
C LYS A 102 11.99 2.24 -9.95
N TYR A 103 12.29 1.05 -10.46
CA TYR A 103 11.66 -0.18 -10.04
C TYR A 103 12.55 -0.89 -9.03
N VAL A 104 11.95 -1.27 -7.90
CA VAL A 104 12.59 -2.07 -6.85
C VAL A 104 11.75 -3.32 -6.69
N THR A 105 12.29 -4.46 -7.13
CA THR A 105 11.66 -5.76 -6.99
C THR A 105 12.39 -6.55 -5.91
N LEU A 106 11.73 -6.76 -4.78
CA LEU A 106 12.26 -7.64 -3.74
C LEU A 106 12.04 -9.09 -4.17
N ASN A 107 13.11 -9.85 -4.24
CA ASN A 107 13.09 -11.26 -4.67
C ASN A 107 13.79 -12.13 -3.63
N TYR A 108 13.06 -13.03 -2.98
CA TYR A 108 13.61 -13.95 -1.98
C TYR A 108 14.50 -15.06 -2.56
N GLU A 109 14.55 -15.21 -3.88
CA GLU A 109 15.50 -16.10 -4.58
C GLU A 109 16.87 -15.43 -4.80
N ASP A 110 16.94 -14.09 -4.66
CA ASP A 110 18.17 -13.32 -4.77
C ASP A 110 18.75 -13.04 -3.38
N SER A 111 19.92 -13.61 -3.11
CA SER A 111 20.59 -13.48 -1.81
C SER A 111 20.96 -12.04 -1.43
N THR A 112 21.05 -11.13 -2.41
CA THR A 112 21.30 -9.69 -2.13
C THR A 112 20.10 -9.02 -1.47
N ASN A 113 18.92 -9.62 -1.55
CA ASN A 113 17.69 -9.12 -0.93
C ASN A 113 17.42 -9.72 0.46
N TYR A 114 18.20 -10.73 0.90
CA TYR A 114 17.96 -11.37 2.19
C TYR A 114 18.06 -10.37 3.33
N GLY A 115 17.01 -10.33 4.16
CA GLY A 115 16.93 -9.43 5.32
C GLY A 115 16.82 -7.94 4.98
N CYS A 116 16.52 -7.56 3.74
CA CYS A 116 16.34 -6.15 3.39
C CYS A 116 15.18 -5.48 4.18
N LEU A 117 14.27 -6.29 4.72
CA LEU A 117 13.17 -5.89 5.61
C LEU A 117 13.36 -6.45 7.03
N ASP A 118 14.55 -6.85 7.42
CA ASP A 118 14.83 -7.33 8.78
C ASP A 118 14.65 -6.18 9.80
N PRO A 119 13.72 -6.30 10.76
CA PRO A 119 13.48 -5.26 11.75
C PRO A 119 14.72 -4.81 12.51
N ILE A 120 15.63 -5.74 12.83
CA ILE A 120 16.90 -5.43 13.54
C ILE A 120 17.83 -4.59 12.65
N VAL A 121 17.69 -4.68 11.33
CA VAL A 121 18.57 -4.00 10.37
C VAL A 121 18.03 -2.61 9.99
N PHE A 122 16.70 -2.46 9.85
CA PHE A 122 16.13 -1.20 9.33
C PHE A 122 15.42 -0.31 10.37
N LEU A 123 15.17 -0.81 11.59
CA LEU A 123 14.53 -0.06 12.68
C LEU A 123 15.52 0.22 13.81
N ASP A 124 15.16 1.17 14.66
CA ASP A 124 15.92 1.51 15.86
C ASP A 124 15.43 0.64 17.03
N GLY A 125 16.26 0.46 18.06
CA GLY A 125 16.13 -0.48 19.15
C GLY A 125 14.73 -0.83 19.63
N ILE A 126 13.97 0.14 20.19
CA ILE A 126 12.60 -0.13 20.70
C ILE A 126 11.67 -0.56 19.60
N GLU A 127 11.72 0.12 18.43
CA GLU A 127 10.86 -0.22 17.29
C GLU A 127 11.19 -1.60 16.70
N ALA A 128 12.49 -1.95 16.62
CA ALA A 128 12.95 -3.26 16.17
C ALA A 128 12.42 -4.37 17.08
N ASN A 129 12.54 -4.16 18.41
CA ASN A 129 12.08 -5.09 19.42
C ASN A 129 10.57 -5.35 19.34
N GLU A 130 9.75 -4.29 19.31
CA GLU A 130 8.29 -4.41 19.21
C GLU A 130 7.85 -5.04 17.89
N MET A 131 8.49 -4.65 16.79
CA MET A 131 8.15 -5.17 15.47
C MET A 131 8.49 -6.65 15.36
N LEU A 132 9.66 -7.06 15.83
CA LEU A 132 10.09 -8.46 15.73
C LEU A 132 9.23 -9.38 16.60
N LYS A 133 8.81 -8.93 17.79
CA LYS A 133 7.80 -9.66 18.60
C LYS A 133 6.51 -9.89 17.80
N SER A 134 6.03 -8.85 17.13
CA SER A 134 4.82 -8.96 16.30
C SER A 134 5.01 -9.92 15.11
N VAL A 135 6.21 -9.93 14.50
CA VAL A 135 6.54 -10.85 13.41
C VAL A 135 6.56 -12.30 13.88
N PHE A 136 7.18 -12.57 15.02
CA PHE A 136 7.20 -13.92 15.58
C PHE A 136 5.79 -14.41 15.95
N ASP A 137 4.95 -13.54 16.52
CA ASP A 137 3.56 -13.87 16.85
C ASP A 137 2.73 -14.23 15.60
N GLU A 138 2.94 -13.51 14.47
CA GLU A 138 2.26 -13.82 13.20
C GLU A 138 2.73 -15.16 12.61
N ILE A 139 4.03 -15.49 12.71
CA ILE A 139 4.58 -16.76 12.20
C ILE A 139 4.10 -17.93 13.05
N LYS A 140 4.18 -17.80 14.37
CA LYS A 140 3.76 -18.78 15.35
C LYS A 140 3.58 -18.15 16.73
N SER A 141 2.36 -18.05 17.19
CA SER A 141 2.07 -17.64 18.56
C SER A 141 2.42 -18.72 19.58
N PHE A 142 3.10 -18.31 20.65
CA PHE A 142 3.42 -19.12 21.82
C PHE A 142 2.71 -18.61 23.09
N GLU A 143 1.61 -17.88 22.93
CA GLU A 143 0.84 -17.22 24.02
C GLU A 143 0.50 -18.15 25.20
N ASN A 144 0.30 -19.45 24.94
CA ASN A 144 0.02 -20.46 25.96
C ASN A 144 1.28 -21.12 26.57
N TYR A 145 2.48 -20.70 26.16
CA TYR A 145 3.79 -21.26 26.57
C TYR A 145 4.70 -20.15 27.05
N HIS A 146 4.36 -19.55 28.21
CA HIS A 146 5.01 -18.35 28.74
C HIS A 146 6.55 -18.44 28.85
N HIS A 147 7.11 -19.63 29.16
CA HIS A 147 8.56 -19.81 29.22
C HIS A 147 9.22 -19.68 27.84
N ILE A 148 8.59 -20.21 26.77
CA ILE A 148 9.06 -20.08 25.38
C ILE A 148 8.93 -18.63 24.92
N GLU A 149 7.78 -18.01 25.17
CA GLU A 149 7.52 -16.61 24.82
C GLU A 149 8.54 -15.67 25.51
N THR A 150 8.82 -15.91 26.80
CA THR A 150 9.85 -15.13 27.55
C THR A 150 11.23 -15.32 26.94
N ALA A 151 11.61 -16.55 26.57
CA ALA A 151 12.90 -16.82 25.93
C ALA A 151 13.03 -16.13 24.57
N ILE A 152 11.96 -16.12 23.75
CA ILE A 152 11.91 -15.40 22.48
C ILE A 152 12.12 -13.89 22.72
N TYR A 153 11.39 -13.28 23.65
CA TYR A 153 11.50 -11.86 23.93
C TYR A 153 12.87 -11.46 24.47
N GLN A 154 13.48 -12.32 25.29
CA GLN A 154 14.85 -12.11 25.76
C GLN A 154 15.83 -12.19 24.60
N ALA A 155 15.75 -13.22 23.76
CA ALA A 155 16.64 -13.39 22.61
C ALA A 155 16.52 -12.23 21.61
N ILE A 156 15.32 -11.67 21.42
CA ILE A 156 15.10 -10.46 20.61
C ILE A 156 15.84 -9.28 21.24
N SER A 157 15.61 -9.02 22.55
CA SER A 157 16.21 -7.88 23.24
C SER A 157 17.75 -7.95 23.22
N ASP A 158 18.31 -9.11 23.47
CA ASP A 158 19.76 -9.34 23.43
C ASP A 158 20.34 -9.10 22.04
N THR A 159 19.63 -9.52 20.99
CA THR A 159 20.10 -9.34 19.61
C THR A 159 19.99 -7.90 19.14
N VAL A 160 18.94 -7.19 19.55
CA VAL A 160 18.79 -5.75 19.30
C VAL A 160 19.91 -4.97 19.98
N GLU A 161 20.21 -5.26 21.26
CA GLU A 161 21.32 -4.65 22.00
C GLU A 161 22.67 -4.93 21.34
N GLU A 162 22.91 -6.17 20.89
CA GLU A 162 24.11 -6.50 20.14
C GLU A 162 24.27 -5.68 18.86
N ARG A 163 23.16 -5.44 18.14
CA ARG A 163 23.14 -4.59 16.95
C ARG A 163 23.45 -3.14 17.28
N GLU A 164 22.85 -2.58 18.32
CA GLU A 164 23.11 -1.21 18.79
C GLU A 164 24.57 -1.04 19.23
N ASN A 165 25.19 -2.08 19.78
CA ASN A 165 26.60 -2.14 20.12
C ASN A 165 27.53 -2.37 18.90
N GLY A 166 27.00 -2.32 17.67
CA GLY A 166 27.78 -2.36 16.42
C GLY A 166 28.09 -3.74 15.88
N LYS A 167 27.53 -4.82 16.46
CA LYS A 167 27.66 -6.15 15.86
C LYS A 167 26.79 -6.26 14.60
N LYS A 168 27.26 -7.02 13.62
CA LYS A 168 26.47 -7.40 12.44
C LYS A 168 25.63 -8.61 12.80
N VAL A 169 24.41 -8.38 13.27
CA VAL A 169 23.42 -9.40 13.64
C VAL A 169 22.06 -9.01 13.08
N GLY A 170 21.22 -10.00 12.83
CA GLY A 170 19.86 -9.85 12.34
C GLY A 170 18.92 -10.84 13.01
N SER A 171 17.69 -10.94 12.53
CA SER A 171 16.64 -11.74 13.15
C SER A 171 16.89 -13.26 13.09
N LEU A 172 17.76 -13.78 12.21
CA LEU A 172 18.21 -15.18 12.29
C LEU A 172 19.02 -15.47 13.54
N ASN A 173 19.79 -14.50 14.05
CA ASN A 173 20.56 -14.70 15.29
C ASN A 173 19.64 -14.82 16.52
N VAL A 174 18.42 -14.29 16.47
CA VAL A 174 17.42 -14.57 17.51
C VAL A 174 17.05 -16.06 17.49
N ILE A 175 16.79 -16.61 16.31
CA ILE A 175 16.45 -18.03 16.16
C ILE A 175 17.63 -18.92 16.59
N GLU A 176 18.86 -18.58 16.21
CA GLU A 176 20.07 -19.30 16.63
C GLU A 176 20.23 -19.32 18.16
N LYS A 177 19.93 -18.23 18.86
CA LYS A 177 19.96 -18.19 20.33
C LYS A 177 18.94 -19.15 20.94
N LEU A 178 17.74 -19.24 20.35
CA LEU A 178 16.72 -20.21 20.79
C LEU A 178 17.17 -21.65 20.55
N GLN A 179 17.75 -21.94 19.39
CA GLN A 179 18.25 -23.27 19.04
C GLN A 179 19.42 -23.74 19.95
N ASN A 180 20.16 -22.80 20.50
CA ASN A 180 21.28 -23.06 21.43
C ASN A 180 20.85 -22.96 22.91
N ASN A 181 19.55 -22.85 23.22
CA ASN A 181 19.06 -22.79 24.58
C ASN A 181 19.18 -24.15 25.29
N GLU A 182 19.40 -24.12 26.61
CA GLU A 182 19.50 -25.32 27.43
C GLU A 182 18.13 -26.01 27.64
N ASP A 183 17.03 -25.23 27.60
CA ASP A 183 15.67 -25.76 27.66
C ASP A 183 15.28 -26.38 26.32
N GLU A 184 15.03 -27.69 26.33
CA GLU A 184 14.70 -28.46 25.13
C GLU A 184 13.41 -27.96 24.43
N HIS A 185 12.42 -27.44 25.18
CA HIS A 185 11.20 -26.88 24.61
C HIS A 185 11.49 -25.57 23.85
N VAL A 186 12.37 -24.72 24.40
CA VAL A 186 12.80 -23.50 23.74
C VAL A 186 13.62 -23.82 22.50
N LYS A 187 14.53 -24.80 22.58
CA LYS A 187 15.30 -25.28 21.44
C LYS A 187 14.40 -25.77 20.30
N ASN A 188 13.43 -26.65 20.63
CA ASN A 188 12.47 -27.15 19.63
C ASN A 188 11.62 -26.02 19.01
N ALA A 189 11.28 -24.98 19.78
CA ALA A 189 10.63 -23.79 19.23
C ALA A 189 11.54 -23.02 18.27
N GLY A 190 12.84 -22.91 18.59
CA GLY A 190 13.85 -22.34 17.70
C GLY A 190 13.98 -23.11 16.37
N ASP A 191 14.05 -24.45 16.43
CA ASP A 191 14.10 -25.31 15.24
C ASP A 191 12.84 -25.15 14.38
N LEU A 192 11.66 -25.11 14.99
CA LEU A 192 10.40 -24.88 14.27
C LEU A 192 10.37 -23.50 13.59
N LEU A 193 10.81 -22.46 14.27
CA LEU A 193 10.88 -21.10 13.71
C LEU A 193 11.88 -21.04 12.55
N PHE A 194 13.03 -21.71 12.68
CA PHE A 194 14.02 -21.79 11.61
C PHE A 194 13.42 -22.40 10.35
N GLU A 195 12.78 -23.58 10.46
CA GLU A 195 12.13 -24.25 9.33
C GLU A 195 11.07 -23.39 8.65
N LYS A 196 10.29 -22.63 9.45
CA LYS A 196 9.25 -21.74 8.92
C LYS A 196 9.80 -20.54 8.13
N THR A 197 11.02 -20.12 8.41
CA THR A 197 11.63 -18.94 7.76
C THR A 197 12.48 -19.30 6.53
N GLN A 198 12.77 -20.59 6.31
CA GLN A 198 13.59 -21.04 5.21
C GLN A 198 12.79 -21.27 3.92
N ASN A 199 13.45 -21.11 2.78
CA ASN A 199 12.94 -21.46 1.45
C ASN A 199 11.60 -20.81 1.05
N ASN A 200 11.32 -19.63 1.58
CA ASN A 200 10.12 -18.86 1.28
C ASN A 200 10.39 -17.35 1.35
N ILE A 201 9.32 -16.56 1.18
CA ILE A 201 9.37 -15.10 1.12
C ILE A 201 9.92 -14.45 2.41
N LEU A 202 9.89 -15.14 3.56
CA LEU A 202 10.42 -14.62 4.83
C LEU A 202 11.95 -14.49 4.83
N LYS A 203 12.67 -15.00 3.83
CA LYS A 203 14.09 -14.66 3.64
C LYS A 203 14.33 -13.16 3.43
N LEU A 204 13.32 -12.42 2.97
CA LEU A 204 13.40 -10.96 2.90
C LEU A 204 13.41 -10.30 4.29
N VAL A 205 12.97 -11.03 5.31
CA VAL A 205 12.84 -10.58 6.70
C VAL A 205 13.96 -11.12 7.57
N PHE A 206 14.26 -12.42 7.47
CA PHE A 206 15.18 -13.11 8.36
C PHE A 206 16.57 -13.19 7.76
N SER A 207 17.54 -12.54 8.41
CA SER A 207 18.94 -12.49 7.98
C SER A 207 19.91 -12.54 9.14
N ASP A 208 21.20 -12.73 8.82
CA ASP A 208 22.32 -12.58 9.75
C ASP A 208 22.75 -11.10 9.96
N GLY A 209 22.03 -10.16 9.37
CA GLY A 209 22.31 -8.74 9.48
C GLY A 209 23.49 -8.22 8.65
N THR A 210 24.03 -9.02 7.73
CA THR A 210 25.17 -8.62 6.87
C THR A 210 24.74 -7.79 5.68
N ASN A 211 23.58 -8.06 5.11
CA ASN A 211 23.03 -7.28 4.01
C ASN A 211 22.45 -5.94 4.49
N PRO A 212 22.50 -4.90 3.63
CA PRO A 212 21.91 -3.62 3.96
C PRO A 212 20.37 -3.68 3.98
N ALA A 213 19.76 -2.84 4.79
CA ALA A 213 18.32 -2.61 4.75
C ALA A 213 17.86 -2.03 3.41
N LEU A 214 16.59 -2.25 3.07
CA LEU A 214 15.93 -1.57 1.96
C LEU A 214 16.06 -0.05 2.16
N ASN A 215 16.68 0.61 1.17
CA ASN A 215 16.85 2.05 1.16
C ASN A 215 16.38 2.62 -0.18
N ILE A 216 15.41 3.53 -0.14
CA ILE A 216 14.85 4.19 -1.31
C ILE A 216 15.17 5.68 -1.20
N GLN A 217 15.95 6.18 -2.15
CA GLN A 217 16.38 7.58 -2.22
C GLN A 217 15.90 8.28 -3.49
N GLU A 218 15.49 7.53 -4.48
CA GLU A 218 15.02 8.05 -5.76
C GLU A 218 13.73 8.84 -5.62
N LYS A 219 13.52 9.77 -6.53
CA LYS A 219 12.36 10.67 -6.52
C LYS A 219 11.04 9.92 -6.67
N ALA A 220 10.98 8.95 -7.56
CA ALA A 220 9.79 8.17 -7.85
C ALA A 220 10.13 6.68 -7.97
N THR A 221 9.66 5.89 -7.04
CA THR A 221 9.96 4.46 -6.95
C THR A 221 8.68 3.64 -6.92
N ILE A 222 8.66 2.58 -7.72
CA ILE A 222 7.67 1.51 -7.65
C ILE A 222 8.30 0.33 -6.92
N LEU A 223 7.71 -0.05 -5.78
CA LEU A 223 8.15 -1.16 -4.95
C LEU A 223 7.21 -2.34 -5.13
N GLN A 224 7.76 -3.49 -5.47
CA GLN A 224 7.03 -4.73 -5.62
C GLN A 224 7.80 -5.91 -4.99
N VAL A 225 7.10 -7.02 -4.78
CA VAL A 225 7.69 -8.25 -4.25
C VAL A 225 7.35 -9.41 -5.17
N LYS A 226 8.38 -10.09 -5.69
CA LYS A 226 8.19 -11.28 -6.52
C LYS A 226 7.65 -12.45 -5.68
N GLY A 227 6.57 -13.07 -6.17
CA GLY A 227 5.98 -14.24 -5.53
C GLY A 227 5.26 -13.93 -4.22
N LEU A 228 4.81 -12.69 -4.01
CA LEU A 228 3.93 -12.35 -2.90
C LEU A 228 2.56 -13.00 -3.12
N ASP A 229 2.21 -13.91 -2.22
CA ASP A 229 0.92 -14.55 -2.18
C ASP A 229 0.07 -13.93 -1.06
N MET A 230 -1.14 -13.49 -1.40
CA MET A 230 -2.04 -12.82 -0.48
C MET A 230 -3.42 -13.50 -0.50
N PRO A 231 -4.07 -13.68 0.64
CA PRO A 231 -5.44 -14.19 0.67
C PRO A 231 -6.37 -13.22 -0.07
N LYS A 232 -7.58 -13.65 -0.37
CA LYS A 232 -8.61 -12.73 -0.84
C LYS A 232 -9.17 -11.91 0.31
N ALA A 233 -9.67 -10.71 0.00
CA ALA A 233 -10.18 -9.79 1.03
C ALA A 233 -11.29 -10.38 1.91
N ASP A 234 -12.10 -11.29 1.36
CA ASP A 234 -13.26 -11.91 2.02
C ASP A 234 -12.96 -13.29 2.61
N ASP A 235 -11.72 -13.80 2.49
CA ASP A 235 -11.37 -15.11 3.02
C ASP A 235 -11.29 -15.09 4.55
N ASP A 236 -11.74 -16.17 5.18
CA ASP A 236 -11.57 -16.37 6.62
C ASP A 236 -10.09 -16.59 6.96
N THR A 237 -9.59 -15.89 7.98
CA THR A 237 -8.19 -15.98 8.43
C THR A 237 -7.77 -17.40 8.80
N SER A 238 -8.72 -18.25 9.20
CA SER A 238 -8.47 -19.67 9.51
C SER A 238 -8.17 -20.52 8.27
N SER A 239 -8.59 -20.06 7.07
CA SER A 239 -8.41 -20.77 5.81
C SER A 239 -7.08 -20.46 5.11
N TYR A 240 -6.32 -19.48 5.59
CA TYR A 240 -5.10 -19.03 4.95
C TYR A 240 -4.04 -20.13 4.85
N SER A 241 -3.50 -20.33 3.66
CA SER A 241 -2.34 -21.17 3.41
C SER A 241 -1.10 -20.64 4.14
N THR A 242 -0.04 -21.45 4.21
CA THR A 242 1.24 -21.01 4.78
C THR A 242 1.85 -19.86 3.96
N SER A 243 1.72 -19.90 2.63
CA SER A 243 2.22 -18.85 1.75
C SER A 243 1.51 -17.52 1.99
N GLU A 244 0.18 -17.53 2.10
CA GLU A 244 -0.62 -16.35 2.40
C GLU A 244 -0.31 -15.76 3.79
N LYS A 245 -0.11 -16.61 4.80
CA LYS A 245 0.32 -16.15 6.14
C LYS A 245 1.68 -15.48 6.11
N ASN A 246 2.63 -16.03 5.35
CA ASN A 246 3.94 -15.42 5.14
C ASN A 246 3.82 -14.08 4.39
N GLY A 247 2.91 -14.00 3.42
CA GLY A 247 2.59 -12.75 2.70
C GLY A 247 2.06 -11.68 3.64
N ILE A 248 1.14 -12.01 4.55
CA ILE A 248 0.61 -11.09 5.58
C ILE A 248 1.73 -10.62 6.52
N THR A 249 2.61 -11.53 6.95
CA THR A 249 3.76 -11.18 7.78
C THR A 249 4.67 -10.18 7.06
N LEU A 250 4.93 -10.40 5.77
CA LEU A 250 5.72 -9.47 4.97
C LEU A 250 5.02 -8.11 4.82
N MET A 251 3.70 -8.10 4.61
CA MET A 251 2.92 -6.86 4.52
C MET A 251 3.01 -6.01 5.79
N LEU A 252 3.13 -6.63 6.96
CA LEU A 252 3.37 -5.90 8.21
C LEU A 252 4.67 -5.08 8.15
N LEU A 253 5.73 -5.68 7.61
CA LEU A 253 7.05 -5.04 7.48
C LEU A 253 7.11 -4.02 6.34
N ILE A 254 6.47 -4.31 5.22
CA ILE A 254 6.28 -3.32 4.15
C ILE A 254 5.54 -2.10 4.70
N GLY A 255 4.46 -2.31 5.47
CA GLY A 255 3.73 -1.22 6.11
C GLY A 255 4.61 -0.38 7.05
N LYS A 256 5.46 -1.03 7.84
CA LYS A 256 6.41 -0.33 8.72
C LYS A 256 7.47 0.43 7.92
N PHE A 257 7.95 -0.15 6.82
CA PHE A 257 8.85 0.54 5.89
C PHE A 257 8.18 1.77 5.25
N LEU A 258 6.92 1.66 4.80
CA LEU A 258 6.16 2.78 4.24
C LEU A 258 5.93 3.89 5.28
N GLU A 259 5.63 3.53 6.53
CA GLU A 259 5.54 4.49 7.65
C GLU A 259 6.85 5.27 7.80
N LYS A 260 7.99 4.56 7.86
CA LYS A 260 9.32 5.18 7.99
C LYS A 260 9.68 6.03 6.77
N PHE A 261 9.36 5.56 5.57
CA PHE A 261 9.56 6.31 4.33
C PHE A 261 8.78 7.62 4.32
N GLY A 262 7.53 7.61 4.81
CA GLY A 262 6.66 8.78 4.90
C GLY A 262 7.00 9.76 6.03
N SER A 263 7.80 9.35 7.02
CA SER A 263 8.10 10.16 8.23
C SER A 263 9.19 11.23 8.01
N ARG A 264 9.47 11.61 6.78
CA ARG A 264 10.48 12.61 6.42
C ARG A 264 9.85 14.01 6.40
N ARG A 265 10.12 14.82 7.41
CA ARG A 265 9.54 16.17 7.55
C ARG A 265 10.13 17.20 6.58
N ASP A 266 11.36 17.00 6.14
CA ASP A 266 12.11 17.88 5.26
C ASP A 266 11.77 17.71 3.78
N VAL A 267 11.17 16.57 3.41
CA VAL A 267 10.79 16.22 2.05
C VAL A 267 9.30 15.92 1.98
N GLN A 268 8.60 16.57 1.07
CA GLN A 268 7.23 16.20 0.79
C GLN A 268 7.18 14.80 0.18
N THR A 269 6.45 13.88 0.82
CA THR A 269 6.38 12.48 0.42
C THR A 269 4.95 12.12 0.01
N THR A 270 4.80 11.39 -1.09
CA THR A 270 3.51 10.81 -1.50
C THR A 270 3.64 9.31 -1.62
N ILE A 271 2.80 8.58 -0.89
CA ILE A 271 2.77 7.13 -0.90
C ILE A 271 1.48 6.66 -1.53
N PHE A 272 1.59 5.86 -2.59
CA PHE A 272 0.47 5.15 -3.19
C PHE A 272 0.48 3.72 -2.67
N ILE A 273 -0.63 3.29 -2.08
CA ILE A 273 -0.80 1.92 -1.61
C ILE A 273 -1.90 1.28 -2.44
N ASP A 274 -1.52 0.37 -3.33
CA ASP A 274 -2.48 -0.49 -4.02
C ASP A 274 -2.80 -1.72 -3.16
N GLU A 275 -4.00 -2.27 -3.34
CA GLU A 275 -4.54 -3.37 -2.51
C GLU A 275 -4.45 -3.07 -1.00
N GLY A 276 -4.90 -1.88 -0.61
CA GLY A 276 -4.81 -1.39 0.77
C GLY A 276 -5.49 -2.27 1.82
N TRP A 277 -6.47 -3.12 1.41
CA TRP A 277 -7.11 -4.12 2.27
C TRP A 277 -6.11 -5.09 2.91
N ALA A 278 -4.96 -5.34 2.26
CA ALA A 278 -3.94 -6.25 2.77
C ALA A 278 -3.44 -5.87 4.18
N PHE A 279 -3.46 -4.57 4.52
CA PHE A 279 -3.16 -4.13 5.88
C PHE A 279 -4.29 -4.44 6.87
N SER A 280 -5.50 -4.75 6.40
CA SER A 280 -6.63 -5.14 7.25
C SER A 280 -6.69 -6.63 7.54
N ALA A 281 -5.88 -7.44 6.87
CA ALA A 281 -5.85 -8.89 6.98
C ALA A 281 -5.34 -9.41 8.35
N SER A 282 -4.56 -8.59 9.08
CA SER A 282 -4.12 -8.95 10.44
C SER A 282 -4.34 -7.84 11.44
N ARG A 283 -4.37 -8.19 12.74
CA ARG A 283 -4.49 -7.21 13.83
C ARG A 283 -3.32 -6.23 13.85
N GLN A 284 -2.12 -6.70 13.58
CA GLN A 284 -0.91 -5.89 13.56
C GLN A 284 -0.88 -5.00 12.32
N GLY A 285 -1.27 -5.54 11.16
CA GLY A 285 -1.40 -4.76 9.92
C GLY A 285 -2.38 -3.60 10.06
N LYS A 286 -3.53 -3.80 10.74
CA LYS A 286 -4.47 -2.71 11.07
C LYS A 286 -3.82 -1.58 11.86
N LYS A 287 -2.96 -1.91 12.85
CA LYS A 287 -2.24 -0.88 13.64
C LYS A 287 -1.27 -0.09 12.77
N VAL A 288 -0.51 -0.76 11.89
CA VAL A 288 0.43 -0.11 10.96
C VAL A 288 -0.33 0.79 9.99
N GLY A 289 -1.40 0.29 9.35
CA GLY A 289 -2.26 1.07 8.47
C GLY A 289 -2.83 2.33 9.15
N LYS A 290 -3.26 2.22 10.42
CA LYS A 290 -3.70 3.38 11.21
C LYS A 290 -2.57 4.41 11.44
N ARG A 291 -1.34 3.96 11.71
CA ARG A 291 -0.20 4.86 11.91
C ARG A 291 0.12 5.64 10.63
N ILE A 292 0.23 4.98 9.49
CA ILE A 292 0.48 5.63 8.19
C ILE A 292 -0.56 6.73 7.93
N LYS A 293 -1.84 6.45 8.20
CA LYS A 293 -2.95 7.41 7.99
C LYS A 293 -2.95 8.58 8.98
N ARG A 294 -2.42 8.40 10.19
CA ARG A 294 -2.41 9.47 11.23
C ARG A 294 -1.27 10.46 11.11
N THR A 295 -0.16 10.05 10.53
CA THR A 295 1.07 10.87 10.51
C THR A 295 1.14 11.85 9.34
N GLY A 296 0.23 11.78 8.38
CA GLY A 296 0.33 12.50 7.11
C GLY A 296 0.58 13.99 7.21
N ARG A 297 -0.23 14.72 7.98
CA ARG A 297 -0.09 16.17 8.08
C ARG A 297 1.17 16.61 8.82
N SER A 298 1.45 15.97 9.96
CA SER A 298 2.60 16.30 10.80
C SER A 298 3.95 15.95 10.16
N GLU A 299 3.95 14.97 9.27
CA GLU A 299 5.13 14.41 8.62
C GLU A 299 5.30 14.87 7.15
N ASN A 300 4.53 15.87 6.70
CA ASN A 300 4.55 16.34 5.30
C ASN A 300 4.31 15.20 4.27
N ASN A 301 3.42 14.28 4.63
CA ASN A 301 3.15 13.06 3.90
C ASN A 301 1.71 13.03 3.37
N SER A 302 1.53 12.58 2.12
CA SER A 302 0.24 12.31 1.50
C SER A 302 0.12 10.83 1.16
N LEU A 303 -0.98 10.21 1.55
CA LEU A 303 -1.29 8.82 1.25
C LEU A 303 -2.40 8.74 0.20
N VAL A 304 -2.19 7.99 -0.86
CA VAL A 304 -3.23 7.57 -1.80
C VAL A 304 -3.51 6.10 -1.55
N PHE A 305 -4.63 5.82 -0.91
CA PHE A 305 -5.03 4.48 -0.51
C PHE A 305 -6.05 3.94 -1.50
N ILE A 306 -5.68 2.85 -2.20
CA ILE A 306 -6.46 2.25 -3.27
C ILE A 306 -6.92 0.89 -2.78
N THR A 307 -8.24 0.65 -2.81
CA THR A 307 -8.82 -0.60 -2.34
C THR A 307 -10.12 -0.92 -3.08
N GLN A 308 -10.58 -2.15 -2.98
CA GLN A 308 -11.84 -2.56 -3.60
C GLN A 308 -13.03 -2.19 -2.73
N SER A 309 -12.90 -2.35 -1.43
CA SER A 309 -13.96 -2.13 -0.45
C SER A 309 -13.80 -0.82 0.31
N VAL A 310 -14.91 -0.13 0.53
CA VAL A 310 -14.94 1.04 1.42
C VAL A 310 -14.79 0.64 2.90
N LYS A 311 -15.06 -0.64 3.22
CA LYS A 311 -14.92 -1.19 4.58
C LYS A 311 -13.48 -1.39 5.01
N ASP A 312 -12.54 -1.44 4.06
CA ASP A 312 -11.10 -1.46 4.34
C ASP A 312 -10.60 -0.15 5.00
N LYS A 313 -11.39 0.89 4.88
CA LYS A 313 -11.35 2.06 5.74
C LYS A 313 -11.78 1.61 7.13
N ALA A 314 -10.87 1.50 8.09
CA ALA A 314 -11.22 1.09 9.46
C ALA A 314 -12.31 2.02 10.05
N ASP A 315 -13.21 1.47 10.83
CA ASP A 315 -14.40 2.18 11.39
C ASP A 315 -14.05 3.49 12.12
N ASP A 316 -12.88 3.59 12.72
CA ASP A 316 -12.37 4.79 13.42
C ASP A 316 -11.69 5.82 12.48
N ASP A 317 -11.58 5.53 11.18
CA ASP A 317 -10.79 6.35 10.24
C ASP A 317 -11.61 7.42 9.51
N GLY A 318 -12.86 7.67 9.91
CA GLY A 318 -13.80 8.57 9.24
C GLY A 318 -13.31 10.00 8.96
N GLY A 319 -12.28 10.47 9.68
CA GLY A 319 -11.66 11.78 9.48
C GLY A 319 -10.28 11.78 8.83
N ASN A 320 -9.72 10.62 8.51
CA ASN A 320 -8.33 10.53 8.05
C ASN A 320 -8.12 10.69 6.53
N PHE A 321 -9.20 10.69 5.74
CA PHE A 321 -9.14 10.96 4.30
C PHE A 321 -9.81 12.30 3.98
N GLY A 322 -9.04 13.21 3.39
CA GLY A 322 -9.53 14.52 2.98
C GLY A 322 -10.31 14.49 1.66
N CYS A 323 -10.02 13.50 0.82
CA CYS A 323 -10.69 13.30 -0.46
C CYS A 323 -11.05 11.84 -0.68
N HIS A 324 -12.16 11.58 -1.37
CA HIS A 324 -12.60 10.24 -1.72
C HIS A 324 -13.08 10.18 -3.17
N PHE A 325 -12.48 9.29 -3.96
CA PHE A 325 -12.95 8.92 -5.31
C PHE A 325 -13.64 7.56 -5.20
N ALA A 326 -14.97 7.57 -5.15
CA ALA A 326 -15.78 6.37 -5.00
C ALA A 326 -16.33 5.90 -6.36
N PHE A 327 -15.73 4.83 -6.90
CA PHE A 327 -16.29 4.12 -8.05
C PHE A 327 -17.36 3.14 -7.56
N ASP A 328 -18.23 2.69 -8.46
CA ASP A 328 -19.32 1.77 -8.11
C ASP A 328 -18.78 0.42 -7.62
N GLU A 329 -19.30 -0.03 -6.47
CA GLU A 329 -19.21 -1.40 -5.96
C GLU A 329 -20.62 -1.85 -5.54
N LYS A 330 -21.15 -2.85 -6.26
CA LYS A 330 -22.57 -3.21 -6.19
C LYS A 330 -23.04 -3.61 -4.80
N ASP A 331 -22.20 -4.34 -4.08
CA ASP A 331 -22.52 -4.91 -2.79
C ASP A 331 -22.32 -3.94 -1.61
N GLU A 332 -21.66 -2.79 -1.87
CA GLU A 332 -21.28 -1.81 -0.84
C GLU A 332 -21.86 -0.40 -1.09
N ARG A 333 -22.86 -0.25 -1.94
CA ARG A 333 -23.37 1.08 -2.30
C ARG A 333 -23.85 1.90 -1.11
N GLU A 334 -24.50 1.27 -0.14
CA GLU A 334 -24.94 1.95 1.09
C GLU A 334 -23.75 2.42 1.94
N ASP A 335 -22.74 1.59 2.09
CA ASP A 335 -21.52 1.94 2.81
C ASP A 335 -20.73 3.05 2.09
N ILE A 336 -20.71 3.04 0.77
CA ILE A 336 -20.14 4.12 -0.05
C ILE A 336 -20.86 5.44 0.21
N LEU A 337 -22.19 5.46 0.12
CA LEU A 337 -22.98 6.68 0.38
C LEU A 337 -22.75 7.20 1.79
N LYS A 338 -22.78 6.32 2.79
CA LYS A 338 -22.49 6.67 4.17
C LYS A 338 -21.07 7.26 4.32
N SER A 339 -20.07 6.67 3.66
CA SER A 339 -18.69 7.15 3.72
C SER A 339 -18.49 8.53 3.08
N LEU A 340 -19.36 8.88 2.12
CA LEU A 340 -19.39 10.17 1.44
C LEU A 340 -20.24 11.21 2.17
N GLY A 341 -20.91 10.84 3.28
CA GLY A 341 -21.86 11.72 3.99
C GLY A 341 -23.15 11.95 3.22
N LEU A 342 -23.49 11.06 2.29
CA LEU A 342 -24.72 11.15 1.52
C LEU A 342 -25.82 10.29 2.19
N GLU A 343 -26.98 10.89 2.37
CA GLU A 343 -28.14 10.17 2.90
C GLU A 343 -28.69 9.19 1.87
N TYR A 344 -29.11 8.03 2.36
CA TYR A 344 -29.88 7.05 1.60
C TYR A 344 -31.06 6.60 2.42
N SER A 345 -32.25 6.75 1.87
CA SER A 345 -33.47 6.17 2.39
C SER A 345 -34.35 5.66 1.23
N LYS A 346 -35.35 4.86 1.54
CA LYS A 346 -36.35 4.45 0.54
C LYS A 346 -37.14 5.64 -0.03
N GLU A 347 -37.20 6.73 0.74
CA GLU A 347 -37.91 7.95 0.41
C GLU A 347 -37.04 8.91 -0.42
N SER A 348 -35.70 8.75 -0.41
CA SER A 348 -34.73 9.54 -1.18
C SER A 348 -33.76 8.63 -1.91
N PRO A 349 -34.20 7.98 -3.01
CA PRO A 349 -33.37 7.02 -3.75
C PRO A 349 -32.33 7.65 -4.68
N GLU A 350 -32.32 8.97 -4.87
CA GLU A 350 -31.54 9.67 -5.89
C GLU A 350 -30.05 9.41 -5.77
N ASN A 351 -29.52 9.40 -4.53
CA ASN A 351 -28.11 9.12 -4.29
C ASN A 351 -27.72 7.69 -4.68
N MET A 352 -28.61 6.73 -4.44
CA MET A 352 -28.41 5.33 -4.84
C MET A 352 -28.47 5.19 -6.37
N GLU A 353 -29.38 5.88 -7.02
CA GLU A 353 -29.50 5.88 -8.48
C GLU A 353 -28.25 6.52 -9.12
N MET A 354 -27.76 7.62 -8.55
CA MET A 354 -26.52 8.24 -9.00
C MET A 354 -25.34 7.27 -9.00
N LEU A 355 -25.20 6.42 -7.96
CA LEU A 355 -24.16 5.38 -7.92
C LEU A 355 -24.37 4.30 -8.98
N LYS A 356 -25.64 3.81 -9.13
CA LYS A 356 -25.98 2.77 -10.10
C LYS A 356 -25.72 3.22 -11.55
N ASP A 357 -25.88 4.50 -11.82
CA ASP A 357 -25.73 5.10 -13.14
C ASP A 357 -24.27 5.43 -13.51
N LEU A 358 -23.31 5.17 -12.62
CA LEU A 358 -21.90 5.37 -12.94
C LEU A 358 -21.44 4.43 -14.06
N LYS A 359 -20.82 5.02 -15.06
CA LYS A 359 -20.17 4.30 -16.17
C LYS A 359 -18.68 4.08 -15.87
N LYS A 360 -18.03 3.19 -16.62
CA LYS A 360 -16.56 2.99 -16.54
C LYS A 360 -15.84 4.35 -16.65
N GLY A 361 -14.98 4.67 -15.70
CA GLY A 361 -14.28 5.96 -15.62
C GLY A 361 -15.07 7.10 -15.00
N GLN A 362 -16.27 6.85 -14.46
CA GLN A 362 -17.02 7.79 -13.63
C GLN A 362 -16.95 7.35 -12.17
N CYS A 363 -16.88 8.34 -11.26
CA CYS A 363 -16.93 8.12 -9.82
C CYS A 363 -17.72 9.24 -9.14
N ILE A 364 -18.09 9.04 -7.89
CA ILE A 364 -18.49 10.14 -7.01
C ILE A 364 -17.23 10.65 -6.33
N PHE A 365 -16.99 11.94 -6.40
CA PHE A 365 -15.84 12.59 -5.80
C PHE A 365 -16.29 13.45 -4.63
N SER A 366 -15.70 13.22 -3.47
CA SER A 366 -15.78 14.08 -2.30
C SER A 366 -14.44 14.77 -2.10
N ASP A 367 -14.44 16.09 -2.05
CA ASP A 367 -13.24 16.88 -1.85
C ASP A 367 -13.06 17.33 -0.38
N PHE A 368 -11.91 17.93 -0.08
CA PHE A 368 -11.59 18.43 1.26
C PHE A 368 -12.42 19.64 1.72
N TYR A 369 -13.23 20.24 0.83
CA TYR A 369 -14.25 21.24 1.20
C TYR A 369 -15.60 20.62 1.57
N GLY A 370 -15.73 19.29 1.50
CA GLY A 370 -16.98 18.57 1.75
C GLY A 370 -17.97 18.64 0.59
N ARG A 371 -17.51 19.06 -0.60
CA ARG A 371 -18.35 19.04 -1.80
C ARG A 371 -18.35 17.63 -2.38
N VAL A 372 -19.52 17.13 -2.72
CA VAL A 372 -19.71 15.79 -3.27
C VAL A 372 -20.43 15.88 -4.61
N GLY A 373 -19.94 15.18 -5.62
CA GLY A 373 -20.55 15.17 -6.93
C GLY A 373 -20.05 14.09 -7.86
N LYS A 374 -20.83 13.82 -8.90
CA LYS A 374 -20.44 12.88 -9.97
C LYS A 374 -19.34 13.51 -10.82
N MET A 375 -18.28 12.74 -11.05
CA MET A 375 -17.10 13.17 -11.80
C MET A 375 -16.77 12.15 -12.90
N VAL A 376 -16.20 12.62 -13.99
CA VAL A 376 -15.58 11.82 -15.04
C VAL A 376 -14.07 11.94 -14.91
N VAL A 377 -13.39 10.82 -14.78
CA VAL A 377 -11.92 10.78 -14.85
C VAL A 377 -11.51 10.85 -16.31
N HIS A 378 -10.95 11.99 -16.70
CA HIS A 378 -10.51 12.25 -18.05
C HIS A 378 -9.03 12.64 -18.07
N CYS A 379 -8.29 12.11 -19.03
CA CYS A 379 -6.92 12.52 -19.29
C CYS A 379 -6.90 13.31 -20.60
N PRO A 380 -6.50 14.60 -20.59
CA PRO A 380 -6.46 15.42 -21.79
C PRO A 380 -5.25 15.14 -22.69
N PHE A 381 -4.28 14.37 -22.21
CA PHE A 381 -3.06 14.06 -22.93
C PHE A 381 -3.18 12.73 -23.65
N GLU A 382 -2.99 12.77 -24.97
CA GLU A 382 -3.14 11.58 -25.85
C GLU A 382 -2.14 10.48 -25.46
N GLU A 383 -0.89 10.85 -25.20
CA GLU A 383 0.18 9.94 -24.77
C GLU A 383 -0.16 9.15 -23.52
N MET A 384 -0.78 9.79 -22.53
CA MET A 384 -1.21 9.11 -21.30
C MET A 384 -2.44 8.25 -21.57
N THR A 385 -3.36 8.72 -22.41
CA THR A 385 -4.57 7.98 -22.78
C THR A 385 -4.21 6.68 -23.52
N GLU A 386 -3.28 6.75 -24.48
CA GLU A 386 -2.78 5.57 -25.19
C GLU A 386 -2.02 4.63 -24.25
N ALA A 387 -1.14 5.18 -23.40
CA ALA A 387 -0.37 4.41 -22.43
C ALA A 387 -1.26 3.65 -21.44
N PHE A 388 -2.40 4.23 -21.02
CA PHE A 388 -3.29 3.62 -20.01
C PHE A 388 -4.32 2.66 -20.58
N ARG A 389 -4.43 2.50 -21.91
CA ARG A 389 -5.31 1.48 -22.52
C ARG A 389 -4.85 0.09 -22.11
N THR A 390 -5.78 -0.72 -21.65
CA THR A 390 -5.57 -2.15 -21.40
C THR A 390 -5.74 -2.93 -22.71
N GLN A 391 -5.10 -4.09 -22.85
CA GLN A 391 -5.19 -4.91 -24.06
C GLN A 391 -6.63 -5.33 -24.44
N GLU A 392 -7.53 -5.38 -23.46
CA GLU A 392 -8.95 -5.71 -23.69
C GLU A 392 -9.72 -4.63 -24.46
N ASP A 393 -9.28 -3.37 -24.39
CA ASP A 393 -9.92 -2.25 -25.11
C ASP A 393 -9.46 -2.15 -26.59
N SER A 394 -8.46 -2.94 -27.00
CA SER A 394 -7.92 -2.96 -28.38
C SER A 394 -8.57 -4.01 -29.27
N ALA A 395 -9.48 -4.83 -28.75
CA ALA A 395 -10.20 -5.89 -29.47
C ALA A 395 -11.68 -5.57 -29.74
N SER A 396 -12.12 -4.32 -29.52
CA SER A 396 -13.51 -3.86 -29.80
C SER A 396 -13.59 -2.88 -30.95
#